data_84b025f178631a539b31335db7c92ae0
#
_entry.id   84b025f178631a539b31335db7c92ae0
#
_cell.length_a   1.000
_cell.length_b   1.000
_cell.length_c   1.000
_cell.angle_alpha   90.00
_cell.angle_beta   90.00
_cell.angle_gamma   90.00
#
_symmetry.space_group_name_H-M   'P 1'
#
loop_
_entity.id
_entity.type
_entity.pdbx_description
1 polymer ?
#
loop_
_entity_poly.entity_id
_entity_poly.type
_entity_poly.pdbx_seq_one_letter_code
_entity_poly.pdbx_strand_id
1 'polypeptide(L)'
;MTDNPVVDGDSSLWLSDASPKDKPWDQHKQQARQVASIYTQADYEKYSKRIWECSQSLEFRVLSDDQGGSHLKLHSARFCRVRLCPVCQWRRSMMWRARFLKALPKICADYPRGRFIFLTLTVRNCPLEDLRD
;
A
#
# COMPACT_ATOMS: atom_id res chain seq x y z
N MET A 1 -9.50 -19.20 -24.71
CA MET A 1 -10.05 -17.87 -24.95
C MET A 1 -10.90 -17.56 -23.73
N THR A 2 -10.35 -16.89 -22.77
CA THR A 2 -11.04 -16.51 -21.53
C THR A 2 -11.31 -15.01 -21.62
N ASP A 3 -12.57 -14.69 -21.88
CA ASP A 3 -13.04 -13.31 -21.88
C ASP A 3 -12.84 -12.70 -20.50
N ASN A 4 -11.94 -11.74 -20.46
CA ASN A 4 -11.73 -10.88 -19.30
C ASN A 4 -12.75 -9.75 -19.40
N PRO A 5 -13.68 -9.55 -18.46
CA PRO A 5 -14.57 -8.40 -18.51
C PRO A 5 -13.75 -7.13 -18.32
N VAL A 6 -13.60 -6.37 -19.39
CA VAL A 6 -13.13 -4.99 -19.35
C VAL A 6 -14.29 -4.18 -18.77
N VAL A 7 -14.14 -3.74 -17.54
CA VAL A 7 -15.09 -2.81 -16.90
C VAL A 7 -14.71 -1.41 -17.34
N ASP A 8 -15.50 -0.83 -18.23
CA ASP A 8 -15.37 0.55 -18.70
C ASP A 8 -15.53 1.55 -17.55
N GLY A 9 -14.69 2.56 -17.58
CA GLY A 9 -14.36 3.43 -16.46
C GLY A 9 -15.35 4.53 -16.11
N ASP A 10 -16.61 4.28 -15.81
CA ASP A 10 -17.49 5.26 -15.17
C ASP A 10 -18.55 4.68 -14.21
N SER A 11 -18.45 3.46 -13.80
CA SER A 11 -19.15 2.97 -12.62
C SER A 11 -18.18 2.96 -11.45
N SER A 12 -18.45 3.76 -10.43
CA SER A 12 -17.69 3.81 -9.17
C SER A 12 -17.85 2.53 -8.36
N LEU A 13 -17.58 1.39 -8.98
CA LEU A 13 -17.55 0.10 -8.29
C LEU A 13 -16.32 0.10 -7.38
N TRP A 14 -16.61 0.13 -6.10
CA TRP A 14 -15.58 -0.05 -5.08
C TRP A 14 -15.18 -1.53 -5.07
N LEU A 15 -13.89 -1.79 -4.80
CA LEU A 15 -13.39 -3.15 -4.71
C LEU A 15 -14.11 -3.95 -3.61
N SER A 16 -14.56 -3.27 -2.56
CA SER A 16 -15.34 -3.84 -1.46
C SER A 16 -16.71 -4.37 -1.90
N ASP A 17 -17.29 -3.88 -2.99
CA ASP A 17 -18.55 -4.37 -3.52
C ASP A 17 -18.40 -5.78 -4.10
N ALA A 18 -17.25 -6.03 -4.75
CA ALA A 18 -16.93 -7.35 -5.29
C ALA A 18 -16.25 -8.27 -4.25
N SER A 19 -15.55 -7.70 -3.29
CA SER A 19 -14.76 -8.42 -2.28
C SER A 19 -14.73 -7.65 -0.96
N PRO A 20 -15.64 -7.95 -0.02
CA PRO A 20 -15.75 -7.23 1.26
C PRO A 20 -14.45 -7.22 2.10
N LYS A 21 -13.61 -8.25 1.95
CA LYS A 21 -12.29 -8.32 2.61
C LYS A 21 -11.30 -7.27 2.11
N ASP A 22 -11.54 -6.69 0.93
CA ASP A 22 -10.68 -5.70 0.32
C ASP A 22 -11.10 -4.25 0.61
N LYS A 23 -12.07 -4.05 1.52
CA LYS A 23 -12.48 -2.72 2.03
C LYS A 23 -11.32 -1.79 2.42
N PRO A 24 -10.18 -2.28 2.97
CA PRO A 24 -9.03 -1.42 3.23
C PRO A 24 -8.46 -0.72 1.98
N TRP A 25 -8.59 -1.30 0.79
CA TRP A 25 -8.17 -0.64 -0.46
C TRP A 25 -8.95 0.63 -0.72
N ASP A 26 -10.27 0.56 -0.58
CA ASP A 26 -11.17 1.67 -0.85
C ASP A 26 -10.93 2.80 0.16
N GLN A 27 -10.76 2.46 1.44
CA GLN A 27 -10.45 3.43 2.48
C GLN A 27 -9.14 4.17 2.19
N HIS A 28 -8.06 3.44 1.86
CA HIS A 28 -6.78 4.07 1.53
C HIS A 28 -6.82 4.81 0.20
N LYS A 29 -7.67 4.39 -0.75
CA LYS A 29 -7.88 5.12 -2.00
C LYS A 29 -8.59 6.45 -1.78
N GLN A 30 -9.61 6.48 -0.92
CA GLN A 30 -10.28 7.73 -0.52
C GLN A 30 -9.30 8.70 0.17
N GLN A 31 -8.51 8.20 1.12
CA GLN A 31 -7.45 8.99 1.76
C GLN A 31 -6.42 9.50 0.75
N ALA A 32 -6.05 8.69 -0.25
CA ALA A 32 -5.12 9.10 -1.29
C ALA A 32 -5.69 10.25 -2.14
N ARG A 33 -6.99 10.26 -2.43
CA ARG A 33 -7.65 11.37 -3.12
C ARG A 33 -7.60 12.67 -2.29
N GLN A 34 -7.80 12.58 -0.97
CA GLN A 34 -7.67 13.73 -0.07
C GLN A 34 -6.23 14.27 -0.05
N VAL A 35 -5.24 13.38 0.03
CA VAL A 35 -3.82 13.78 -0.02
C VAL A 35 -3.48 14.40 -1.39
N ALA A 36 -4.01 13.86 -2.49
CA ALA A 36 -3.82 14.44 -3.83
C ALA A 36 -4.34 15.88 -3.90
N SER A 37 -5.52 16.17 -3.32
CA SER A 37 -6.06 17.53 -3.30
C SER A 37 -5.19 18.50 -2.49
N ILE A 38 -4.59 18.05 -1.37
CA ILE A 38 -3.63 18.87 -0.60
C ILE A 38 -2.41 19.19 -1.45
N TYR A 39 -1.87 18.23 -2.19
CA TYR A 39 -0.75 18.47 -3.09
C TYR A 39 -1.09 19.46 -4.22
N THR A 40 -2.34 19.42 -4.73
CA THR A 40 -2.81 20.44 -5.71
C THR A 40 -2.84 21.83 -5.09
N GLN A 41 -3.38 21.96 -3.86
CA GLN A 41 -3.44 23.24 -3.15
C GLN A 41 -2.06 23.83 -2.83
N ALA A 42 -1.06 22.97 -2.72
CA ALA A 42 0.34 23.35 -2.45
C ALA A 42 1.17 23.49 -3.74
N ASP A 43 0.55 23.57 -4.92
CA ASP A 43 1.18 23.71 -6.24
C ASP A 43 2.11 22.54 -6.65
N TYR A 44 1.90 21.36 -6.06
CA TYR A 44 2.63 20.14 -6.42
C TYR A 44 1.84 19.23 -7.36
N GLU A 45 1.34 19.76 -8.48
CA GLU A 45 0.45 19.04 -9.41
C GLU A 45 0.99 17.70 -9.90
N LYS A 46 2.29 17.62 -10.18
CA LYS A 46 2.94 16.36 -10.61
C LYS A 46 2.73 15.23 -9.61
N TYR A 47 2.85 15.51 -8.31
CA TYR A 47 2.66 14.51 -7.27
C TYR A 47 1.18 14.23 -7.04
N SER A 48 0.33 15.26 -7.08
CA SER A 48 -1.12 15.14 -7.01
C SER A 48 -1.63 14.16 -8.06
N LYS A 49 -1.32 14.38 -9.34
CA LYS A 49 -1.70 13.50 -10.44
C LYS A 49 -1.24 12.05 -10.21
N ARG A 50 0.01 11.85 -9.83
CA ARG A 50 0.54 10.51 -9.54
C ARG A 50 -0.20 9.79 -8.40
N ILE A 51 -0.56 10.52 -7.33
CA ILE A 51 -1.31 9.96 -6.20
C ILE A 51 -2.73 9.63 -6.64
N TRP A 52 -3.37 10.50 -7.42
CA TRP A 52 -4.71 10.28 -7.96
C TRP A 52 -4.79 9.00 -8.80
N GLU A 53 -3.81 8.79 -9.67
CA GLU A 53 -3.70 7.62 -10.53
C GLU A 53 -3.20 6.35 -9.80
N CYS A 54 -2.83 6.46 -8.53
CA CYS A 54 -2.31 5.34 -7.76
C CYS A 54 -3.36 4.24 -7.60
N SER A 55 -3.01 3.01 -7.95
CA SER A 55 -3.90 1.84 -7.88
C SER A 55 -5.24 1.99 -8.63
N GLN A 56 -5.28 2.75 -9.71
CA GLN A 56 -6.47 2.85 -10.57
C GLN A 56 -6.76 1.53 -11.29
N SER A 57 -5.71 0.83 -11.70
CA SER A 57 -5.82 -0.50 -12.30
C SER A 57 -5.25 -1.54 -11.36
N LEU A 58 -6.06 -2.55 -11.05
CA LEU A 58 -5.71 -3.70 -10.23
C LEU A 58 -6.02 -4.96 -11.04
N GLU A 59 -5.01 -5.80 -11.24
CA GLU A 59 -5.16 -7.08 -11.91
C GLU A 59 -5.12 -8.21 -10.88
N PHE A 60 -6.13 -9.05 -10.88
CA PHE A 60 -6.19 -10.20 -9.99
C PHE A 60 -6.08 -11.50 -10.79
N ARG A 61 -5.46 -12.51 -10.17
CA ARG A 61 -5.50 -13.89 -10.64
C ARG A 61 -6.36 -14.73 -9.72
N VAL A 62 -7.14 -15.57 -10.29
CA VAL A 62 -7.86 -16.62 -9.56
C VAL A 62 -6.88 -17.75 -9.28
N LEU A 63 -6.70 -18.09 -8.01
CA LEU A 63 -5.94 -19.25 -7.59
C LEU A 63 -6.93 -20.28 -7.06
N SER A 64 -6.83 -21.52 -7.53
CA SER A 64 -7.60 -22.64 -7.00
C SER A 64 -6.83 -23.29 -5.87
N ASP A 65 -7.53 -23.62 -4.80
CA ASP A 65 -6.99 -24.40 -3.69
C ASP A 65 -7.12 -25.90 -3.98
N ASP A 66 -6.26 -26.71 -3.38
CA ASP A 66 -6.29 -28.17 -3.52
C ASP A 66 -7.63 -28.80 -3.02
N GLN A 67 -8.42 -28.03 -2.29
CA GLN A 67 -9.74 -28.42 -1.78
C GLN A 67 -10.92 -27.92 -2.64
N GLY A 68 -10.66 -27.43 -3.85
CA GLY A 68 -11.68 -26.94 -4.78
C GLY A 68 -12.19 -25.53 -4.51
N GLY A 69 -11.61 -24.82 -3.53
CA GLY A 69 -11.84 -23.40 -3.32
C GLY A 69 -11.12 -22.54 -4.34
N SER A 70 -11.61 -21.33 -4.56
CA SER A 70 -10.91 -20.33 -5.37
C SER A 70 -10.78 -19.02 -4.60
N HIS A 71 -9.62 -18.37 -4.72
CA HIS A 71 -9.40 -17.06 -4.14
C HIS A 71 -8.67 -16.11 -5.11
N LEU A 72 -9.00 -14.84 -5.00
CA LEU A 72 -8.37 -13.79 -5.79
C LEU A 72 -7.05 -13.36 -5.14
N LYS A 73 -5.98 -13.36 -5.94
CA LYS A 73 -4.67 -12.82 -5.55
C LYS A 73 -4.31 -11.66 -6.47
N LEU A 74 -3.96 -10.53 -5.87
CA LEU A 74 -3.46 -9.39 -6.63
C LEU A 74 -2.20 -9.80 -7.40
N HIS A 75 -2.26 -9.69 -8.73
CA HIS A 75 -1.17 -10.02 -9.63
C HIS A 75 -0.34 -8.78 -9.98
N SER A 76 -1.01 -7.73 -10.39
CA SER A 76 -0.38 -6.49 -10.84
C SER A 76 -1.16 -5.28 -10.36
N ALA A 77 -0.45 -4.19 -10.07
CA ALA A 77 -1.04 -2.89 -9.74
C ALA A 77 -0.03 -1.78 -10.00
N ARG A 78 -0.52 -0.68 -10.53
CA ARG A 78 0.32 0.50 -10.75
C ARG A 78 0.33 1.38 -9.50
N PHE A 79 1.48 1.45 -8.83
CA PHE A 79 1.68 2.27 -7.63
C PHE A 79 2.47 3.55 -7.94
N CYS A 80 2.04 4.68 -7.37
CA CYS A 80 2.67 5.98 -7.61
C CYS A 80 4.03 6.15 -6.93
N ARG A 81 4.30 5.38 -5.86
CA ARG A 81 5.53 5.45 -5.03
C ARG A 81 5.81 6.82 -4.43
N VAL A 82 4.80 7.69 -4.35
CA VAL A 82 4.92 8.95 -3.63
C VAL A 82 4.92 8.67 -2.13
N ARG A 83 5.84 9.30 -1.41
CA ARG A 83 6.10 9.00 0.01
C ARG A 83 4.87 9.13 0.89
N LEU A 84 4.04 10.15 0.69
CA LEU A 84 2.85 10.41 1.50
C LEU A 84 1.56 9.81 0.93
N CYS A 85 1.64 8.99 -0.12
CA CYS A 85 0.46 8.31 -0.65
C CYS A 85 -0.02 7.22 0.33
N PRO A 86 -1.26 7.29 0.86
CA PRO A 86 -1.78 6.32 1.83
C PRO A 86 -1.80 4.88 1.31
N VAL A 87 -2.16 4.66 0.05
CA VAL A 87 -2.14 3.33 -0.59
C VAL A 87 -0.72 2.75 -0.59
N CYS A 88 0.28 3.56 -1.01
CA CYS A 88 1.67 3.10 -1.07
C CYS A 88 2.24 2.83 0.32
N GLN A 89 1.92 3.67 1.31
CA GLN A 89 2.36 3.50 2.69
C GLN A 89 1.75 2.24 3.32
N TRP A 90 0.45 2.05 3.16
CA TRP A 90 -0.23 0.85 3.64
C TRP A 90 0.37 -0.43 3.04
N ARG A 91 0.53 -0.49 1.71
CA ARG A 91 1.15 -1.64 1.03
C ARG A 91 2.58 -1.89 1.50
N ARG A 92 3.35 -0.83 1.69
CA ARG A 92 4.72 -0.92 2.20
C ARG A 92 4.77 -1.47 3.63
N SER A 93 3.89 -1.01 4.51
CA SER A 93 3.82 -1.51 5.89
C SER A 93 3.45 -2.99 5.94
N MET A 94 2.48 -3.44 5.12
CA MET A 94 2.12 -4.85 5.01
C MET A 94 3.30 -5.71 4.53
N MET A 95 4.03 -5.24 3.52
CA MET A 95 5.22 -5.94 3.01
C MET A 95 6.29 -6.09 4.09
N TRP A 96 6.59 -5.03 4.83
CA TRP A 96 7.58 -5.07 5.91
C TRP A 96 7.13 -5.94 7.06
N ARG A 97 5.84 -5.87 7.44
CA ARG A 97 5.26 -6.77 8.43
C ARG A 97 5.42 -8.24 8.04
N ALA A 98 5.08 -8.58 6.81
CA ALA A 98 5.20 -9.96 6.31
C ALA A 98 6.66 -10.43 6.32
N ARG A 99 7.60 -9.59 5.88
CA ARG A 99 9.04 -9.89 5.93
C ARG A 99 9.54 -10.09 7.35
N PHE A 100 9.15 -9.22 8.26
CA PHE A 100 9.53 -9.34 9.68
C PHE A 100 9.00 -10.63 10.28
N LEU A 101 7.71 -10.94 10.12
CA LEU A 101 7.11 -12.16 10.64
C LEU A 101 7.76 -13.43 10.06
N LYS A 102 8.19 -13.39 8.80
CA LYS A 102 8.94 -14.49 8.17
C LYS A 102 10.34 -14.66 8.77
N ALA A 103 11.01 -13.57 9.12
CA ALA A 103 12.35 -13.60 9.70
C ALA A 103 12.36 -13.90 11.20
N LEU A 104 11.26 -13.59 11.90
CA LEU A 104 11.15 -13.64 13.34
C LEU A 104 11.52 -15.01 13.96
N PRO A 105 11.04 -16.17 13.44
CA PRO A 105 11.40 -17.48 14.01
C PRO A 105 12.91 -17.72 13.99
N LYS A 106 13.58 -17.34 12.90
CA LYS A 106 15.04 -17.47 12.79
C LYS A 106 15.76 -16.56 13.79
N ILE A 107 15.32 -15.31 13.91
CA ILE A 107 15.91 -14.35 14.88
C ILE A 107 15.77 -14.90 16.31
N CYS A 108 14.60 -15.43 16.67
CA CYS A 108 14.39 -16.01 18.00
C CYS A 108 15.24 -17.27 18.24
N ALA A 109 15.47 -18.08 17.22
CA ALA A 109 16.33 -19.25 17.32
C ALA A 109 17.82 -18.87 17.46
N ASP A 110 18.28 -17.88 16.67
CA ASP A 110 19.66 -17.40 16.71
C ASP A 110 19.98 -16.65 18.02
N TYR A 111 18.98 -16.02 18.63
CA TYR A 111 19.13 -15.20 19.85
C TYR A 111 18.10 -15.59 20.93
N PRO A 112 18.17 -16.77 21.52
CA PRO A 112 17.16 -17.29 22.47
C PRO A 112 17.02 -16.44 23.75
N ARG A 113 18.05 -15.69 24.11
CA ARG A 113 18.04 -14.75 25.26
C ARG A 113 17.88 -13.29 24.81
N GLY A 114 17.69 -13.04 23.51
CA GLY A 114 17.50 -11.71 22.94
C GLY A 114 16.20 -11.09 23.45
N ARG A 115 16.22 -9.77 23.66
CA ARG A 115 15.02 -8.98 23.97
C ARG A 115 14.83 -7.95 22.86
N PHE A 116 13.62 -7.85 22.38
CA PHE A 116 13.27 -6.77 21.45
C PHE A 116 13.12 -5.47 22.24
N ILE A 117 13.81 -4.43 21.78
CA ILE A 117 13.66 -3.08 22.32
C ILE A 117 13.16 -2.17 21.19
N PHE A 118 12.30 -1.24 21.54
CA PHE A 118 11.93 -0.14 20.66
C PHE A 118 12.79 1.08 21.03
N LEU A 119 13.63 1.52 20.11
CA LEU A 119 14.52 2.65 20.32
C LEU A 119 14.09 3.80 19.40
N THR A 120 13.72 4.93 20.00
CA THR A 120 13.50 6.18 19.28
C THR A 120 14.69 7.11 19.51
N LEU A 121 15.39 7.40 18.44
CA LEU A 121 16.47 8.38 18.45
C LEU A 121 15.93 9.71 17.93
N THR A 122 16.00 10.72 18.75
CA THR A 122 15.65 12.09 18.38
C THR A 122 16.90 12.96 18.42
N VAL A 123 17.02 13.82 17.44
CA VAL A 123 18.03 14.89 17.43
C VAL A 123 17.35 16.22 17.77
N ARG A 124 18.10 17.15 18.31
CA ARG A 124 17.61 18.52 18.52
C ARG A 124 17.16 19.09 17.18
N ASN A 125 15.98 19.70 17.14
CA ASN A 125 15.54 20.42 15.96
C ASN A 125 16.54 21.53 15.64
N CYS A 126 17.02 21.53 14.42
CA CYS A 126 17.86 22.61 13.88
C CYS A 126 17.02 23.50 12.95
N PRO A 127 17.39 24.77 12.76
CA PRO A 127 16.84 25.62 11.71
C PRO A 127 16.95 24.95 10.33
N LEU A 128 16.04 25.28 9.41
CA LEU A 128 16.02 24.69 8.06
C LEU A 128 17.32 24.99 7.28
N GLU A 129 17.96 26.12 7.55
CA GLU A 129 19.23 26.56 6.97
C GLU A 129 20.42 25.68 7.39
N ASP A 130 20.32 25.01 8.54
CA ASP A 130 21.35 24.08 9.03
C ASP A 130 21.14 22.63 8.51
N LEU A 131 20.02 22.35 7.84
CA LEU A 131 19.78 21.07 7.17
C LEU A 131 20.53 21.08 5.84
N ARG A 132 21.67 20.42 5.82
CA ARG A 132 22.40 20.12 4.58
C ARG A 132 21.88 18.81 4.00
N ASP A 133 21.74 18.78 2.66
CA ASP A 133 21.37 17.60 1.88
C ASP A 133 22.42 16.47 1.98
#